data_018b55c0a0fab1f344273a300655e96b
#
_entry.id   018b55c0a0fab1f344273a300655e96b
#
_cell.length_a   1.000
_cell.length_b   1.000
_cell.length_c   1.000
_cell.angle_alpha   90.00
_cell.angle_beta   90.00
_cell.angle_gamma   90.00
#
_symmetry.space_group_name_H-M   'P 1'
#
loop_
_entity.id
_entity.type
_entity.pdbx_description
1 polymer ?
#
loop_
_entity_poly.entity_id
_entity_poly.type
_entity_poly.pdbx_seq_one_letter_code
_entity_poly.pdbx_strand_id
1 'polypeptide(L)'
;MRPVPCTYIRGGTSRALFFMEKDLPQDKSLWPGLFMKALGVRRTPAGLSAMGMDFPTHKVAVISPHKGPDADVDYNFFQIDSENDYVDNRGNCGNMSSAVGPFAIDEGLVEAREPETLVRIYNTNTRRIITSRVQVKDGRSCTQGDAVVCGVPGTGSPVWLSFENPGGGLTGKLFPTGNKTDYFAIPGREDLPVTLIDCANPVVLFRAADAGLTGTELTSLNSRKDFIDLVGRVRGMAAQVFGLADRWEDAAAKSTYMPFVGIVSPPQTYKDMDGNQVEAGSMDVCCRSFITRLHRAYPIAASIATAAAAKIAGTVAYDVARRPEEGKGPEAGALPADGAVTGPEAGRPELQASSASRIILGHAGGCTAVEVETAGEEVVRGTVLRTACIIMKGILWVEE
;
A
#
# COMPACT_ATOMS: atom_id res chain seq x y z
N MET A 1 12.98 -31.91 -5.76
CA MET A 1 13.36 -30.52 -5.36
C MET A 1 13.79 -29.75 -6.60
N ARG A 2 13.11 -28.70 -6.94
CA ARG A 2 13.42 -27.81 -8.06
C ARG A 2 14.19 -26.59 -7.56
N PRO A 3 15.37 -26.26 -8.10
CA PRO A 3 16.07 -25.02 -7.80
C PRO A 3 15.42 -23.85 -8.53
N VAL A 4 15.11 -22.78 -7.80
CA VAL A 4 14.51 -21.55 -8.35
C VAL A 4 15.31 -20.35 -7.84
N PRO A 5 15.97 -19.57 -8.72
CA PRO A 5 16.63 -18.34 -8.32
C PRO A 5 15.63 -17.35 -7.71
N CYS A 6 15.97 -16.75 -6.60
CA CYS A 6 15.13 -15.76 -5.96
C CYS A 6 15.94 -14.72 -5.18
N THR A 7 15.30 -13.59 -4.93
CA THR A 7 15.82 -12.54 -4.07
C THR A 7 14.81 -12.25 -2.96
N TYR A 8 15.23 -12.25 -1.71
CA TYR A 8 14.40 -11.89 -0.57
C TYR A 8 14.64 -10.43 -0.22
N ILE A 9 13.60 -9.61 -0.32
CA ILE A 9 13.72 -8.16 -0.24
C ILE A 9 12.72 -7.62 0.79
N ARG A 10 13.18 -6.65 1.61
CA ARG A 10 12.32 -5.77 2.38
C ARG A 10 11.97 -4.55 1.52
N GLY A 11 10.68 -4.26 1.37
CA GLY A 11 10.16 -3.01 0.86
C GLY A 11 9.24 -2.39 1.91
N GLY A 12 9.56 -1.16 2.37
CA GLY A 12 8.88 -0.55 3.50
C GLY A 12 8.79 -1.50 4.68
N THR A 13 7.61 -1.71 5.24
CA THR A 13 7.34 -2.61 6.38
C THR A 13 7.04 -4.06 5.97
N SER A 14 7.14 -4.39 4.69
CA SER A 14 6.87 -5.74 4.15
C SER A 14 8.13 -6.42 3.65
N ARG A 15 8.07 -7.75 3.47
CA ARG A 15 9.10 -8.57 2.84
C ARG A 15 8.45 -9.50 1.84
N ALA A 16 9.16 -9.85 0.76
CA ALA A 16 8.70 -10.80 -0.24
C ALA A 16 9.84 -11.55 -0.90
N LEU A 17 9.49 -12.71 -1.48
CA LEU A 17 10.32 -13.35 -2.47
C LEU A 17 10.09 -12.68 -3.83
N PHE A 18 11.17 -12.29 -4.47
CA PHE A 18 11.20 -11.76 -5.83
C PHE A 18 11.75 -12.81 -6.78
N PHE A 19 11.03 -13.06 -7.85
CA PHE A 19 11.41 -13.98 -8.92
C PHE A 19 11.46 -13.21 -10.25
N MET A 20 12.42 -13.57 -11.08
CA MET A 20 12.35 -13.26 -12.50
C MET A 20 11.36 -14.21 -13.18
N GLU A 21 10.45 -13.68 -14.01
CA GLU A 21 9.46 -14.53 -14.71
C GLU A 21 10.10 -15.65 -15.51
N LYS A 22 11.27 -15.39 -16.13
CA LYS A 22 12.02 -16.37 -16.93
C LYS A 22 12.48 -17.60 -16.14
N ASP A 23 12.61 -17.49 -14.82
CA ASP A 23 13.08 -18.56 -13.93
C ASP A 23 11.93 -19.42 -13.38
N LEU A 24 10.69 -19.03 -13.65
CA LEU A 24 9.48 -19.72 -13.24
C LEU A 24 8.95 -20.65 -14.34
N PRO A 25 8.05 -21.60 -14.02
CA PRO A 25 7.35 -22.39 -15.03
C PRO A 25 6.65 -21.50 -16.06
N GLN A 26 6.73 -21.89 -17.36
CA GLN A 26 5.99 -21.19 -18.41
C GLN A 26 4.47 -21.27 -18.21
N ASP A 27 3.98 -22.39 -17.71
CA ASP A 27 2.58 -22.53 -17.29
C ASP A 27 2.35 -21.77 -15.97
N LYS A 28 1.74 -20.60 -16.09
CA LYS A 28 1.43 -19.72 -14.95
C LYS A 28 0.41 -20.34 -13.97
N SER A 29 -0.35 -21.35 -14.39
CA SER A 29 -1.28 -22.06 -13.50
C SER A 29 -0.56 -22.84 -12.37
N LEU A 30 0.72 -23.15 -12.56
CA LEU A 30 1.56 -23.81 -11.56
C LEU A 30 2.13 -22.85 -10.49
N TRP A 31 2.10 -21.54 -10.73
CA TRP A 31 2.69 -20.55 -9.85
C TRP A 31 2.09 -20.53 -8.44
N PRO A 32 0.76 -20.53 -8.25
CA PRO A 32 0.19 -20.54 -6.91
C PRO A 32 0.70 -21.69 -6.04
N GLY A 33 0.72 -22.91 -6.59
CA GLY A 33 1.24 -24.08 -5.89
C GLY A 33 2.74 -23.96 -5.55
N LEU A 34 3.54 -23.45 -6.50
CA LEU A 34 4.97 -23.22 -6.29
C LEU A 34 5.20 -22.17 -5.19
N PHE A 35 4.44 -21.06 -5.18
CA PHE A 35 4.61 -20.01 -4.17
C PHE A 35 4.18 -20.47 -2.78
N MET A 36 3.11 -21.26 -2.68
CA MET A 36 2.71 -21.86 -1.41
C MET A 36 3.76 -22.81 -0.85
N LYS A 37 4.36 -23.65 -1.70
CA LYS A 37 5.48 -24.54 -1.31
C LYS A 37 6.72 -23.73 -0.92
N ALA A 38 7.08 -22.72 -1.72
CA ALA A 38 8.23 -21.84 -1.47
C ALA A 38 8.16 -21.14 -0.11
N LEU A 39 6.97 -20.70 0.29
CA LEU A 39 6.74 -20.07 1.59
C LEU A 39 6.46 -21.08 2.71
N GLY A 40 6.26 -22.34 2.40
CA GLY A 40 5.95 -23.40 3.37
C GLY A 40 4.53 -23.31 3.95
N VAL A 41 3.61 -22.72 3.22
CA VAL A 41 2.23 -22.49 3.65
C VAL A 41 1.50 -23.80 3.97
N ARG A 42 1.82 -24.89 3.28
CA ARG A 42 1.22 -26.23 3.50
C ARG A 42 2.02 -27.11 4.46
N ARG A 43 2.69 -26.52 5.47
CA ARG A 43 3.48 -27.24 6.47
C ARG A 43 4.57 -28.16 5.86
N THR A 44 5.13 -27.76 4.73
CA THR A 44 6.30 -28.43 4.19
C THR A 44 7.50 -28.13 5.08
N PRO A 45 8.29 -29.13 5.52
CA PRO A 45 9.44 -28.92 6.41
C PRO A 45 10.50 -27.96 5.83
N ALA A 46 10.53 -27.81 4.51
CA ALA A 46 11.50 -27.01 3.78
C ALA A 46 11.04 -25.57 3.48
N GLY A 47 9.82 -25.17 3.87
CA GLY A 47 9.31 -23.84 3.54
C GLY A 47 9.79 -22.74 4.48
N LEU A 48 9.86 -21.51 3.98
CA LEU A 48 10.29 -20.34 4.75
C LEU A 48 9.38 -20.04 5.97
N SER A 49 8.11 -20.45 5.94
CA SER A 49 7.19 -20.33 7.08
C SER A 49 7.61 -21.22 8.25
N ALA A 50 8.28 -22.35 8.00
CA ALA A 50 8.83 -23.18 9.04
C ALA A 50 9.92 -22.47 9.87
N MET A 51 10.44 -21.35 9.35
CA MET A 51 11.40 -20.47 10.03
C MET A 51 10.73 -19.34 10.82
N GLY A 52 9.42 -19.40 11.08
CA GLY A 52 8.69 -18.38 11.84
C GLY A 52 8.40 -17.09 11.04
N MET A 53 8.32 -17.17 9.73
CA MET A 53 8.01 -16.04 8.88
C MET A 53 6.49 -15.85 8.77
N ASP A 54 5.94 -15.04 9.67
CA ASP A 54 4.52 -14.70 9.72
C ASP A 54 4.10 -13.66 8.66
N PHE A 55 2.76 -13.54 8.44
CA PHE A 55 2.20 -12.32 7.85
C PHE A 55 2.80 -11.08 8.54
N PRO A 56 3.35 -10.08 7.83
CA PRO A 56 3.10 -9.69 6.42
C PRO A 56 4.11 -10.26 5.38
N THR A 57 4.76 -11.35 5.65
CA THR A 57 5.85 -11.91 4.84
C THR A 57 5.39 -12.88 3.74
N HIS A 58 4.13 -13.30 3.75
CA HIS A 58 3.57 -14.20 2.75
C HIS A 58 3.25 -13.45 1.44
N LYS A 59 4.31 -12.97 0.81
CA LYS A 59 4.23 -12.16 -0.41
C LYS A 59 5.23 -12.65 -1.44
N VAL A 60 4.81 -12.60 -2.71
CA VAL A 60 5.65 -12.91 -3.86
C VAL A 60 5.52 -11.78 -4.87
N ALA A 61 6.62 -11.42 -5.49
CA ALA A 61 6.70 -10.54 -6.64
C ALA A 61 7.35 -11.26 -7.81
N VAL A 62 6.73 -11.20 -8.98
CA VAL A 62 7.30 -11.69 -10.23
C VAL A 62 7.57 -10.50 -11.13
N ILE A 63 8.81 -10.39 -11.59
CA ILE A 63 9.29 -9.27 -12.39
C ILE A 63 9.74 -9.77 -13.76
N SER A 64 9.36 -9.05 -14.81
CA SER A 64 9.83 -9.27 -16.17
C SER A 64 10.07 -7.95 -16.90
N PRO A 65 10.89 -7.92 -17.96
CA PRO A 65 10.96 -6.76 -18.84
C PRO A 65 9.58 -6.44 -19.42
N HIS A 66 9.21 -5.16 -19.43
CA HIS A 66 7.99 -4.73 -20.10
C HIS A 66 8.15 -4.71 -21.62
N LYS A 67 7.10 -5.06 -22.36
CA LYS A 67 7.17 -5.14 -23.83
C LYS A 67 6.81 -3.83 -24.53
N GLY A 68 6.14 -2.91 -23.82
CA GLY A 68 5.69 -1.62 -24.37
C GLY A 68 6.70 -0.49 -24.11
N PRO A 69 6.48 0.68 -24.70
CA PRO A 69 7.32 1.86 -24.48
C PRO A 69 6.99 2.65 -23.22
N ASP A 70 5.89 2.32 -22.54
CA ASP A 70 5.30 3.07 -21.43
C ASP A 70 5.85 2.65 -20.06
N ALA A 71 6.52 1.48 -19.99
CA ALA A 71 7.17 1.00 -18.78
C ALA A 71 8.52 0.33 -19.08
N ASP A 72 9.28 0.06 -18.04
CA ASP A 72 10.58 -0.63 -18.14
C ASP A 72 10.42 -2.09 -17.70
N VAL A 73 9.58 -2.35 -16.67
CA VAL A 73 9.35 -3.68 -16.11
C VAL A 73 7.87 -3.92 -15.81
N ASP A 74 7.46 -5.18 -15.94
CA ASP A 74 6.20 -5.69 -15.40
C ASP A 74 6.40 -6.14 -13.96
N TYR A 75 5.46 -5.80 -13.11
CA TYR A 75 5.39 -6.22 -11.72
C TYR A 75 4.07 -6.92 -11.47
N ASN A 76 4.14 -8.21 -11.17
CA ASN A 76 3.00 -9.04 -10.79
C ASN A 76 3.12 -9.42 -9.30
N PHE A 77 2.18 -8.95 -8.49
CA PHE A 77 2.16 -9.15 -7.05
C PHE A 77 1.20 -10.28 -6.66
N PHE A 78 1.62 -11.09 -5.70
CA PHE A 78 0.82 -12.18 -5.13
C PHE A 78 0.83 -12.07 -3.61
N GLN A 79 -0.37 -12.00 -3.02
CA GLN A 79 -0.58 -12.17 -1.59
C GLN A 79 -0.98 -13.61 -1.33
N ILE A 80 -0.23 -14.28 -0.48
CA ILE A 80 -0.49 -15.67 -0.12
C ILE A 80 -1.24 -15.69 1.21
N ASP A 81 -2.42 -16.30 1.22
CA ASP A 81 -3.19 -16.58 2.43
C ASP A 81 -2.90 -18.01 2.88
N SER A 82 -2.13 -18.13 3.95
CA SER A 82 -1.71 -19.43 4.49
C SER A 82 -2.81 -20.18 5.23
N GLU A 83 -3.86 -19.47 5.67
CA GLU A 83 -4.96 -20.08 6.43
C GLU A 83 -5.99 -20.72 5.49
N ASN A 84 -6.22 -20.09 4.34
CA ASN A 84 -7.24 -20.49 3.39
C ASN A 84 -6.68 -21.15 2.10
N ASP A 85 -5.39 -21.44 2.04
CA ASP A 85 -4.72 -22.00 0.85
C ASP A 85 -5.01 -21.18 -0.43
N TYR A 86 -5.08 -19.87 -0.30
CA TYR A 86 -5.49 -18.98 -1.37
C TYR A 86 -4.38 -18.03 -1.78
N VAL A 87 -4.26 -17.79 -3.09
CA VAL A 87 -3.30 -16.82 -3.66
C VAL A 87 -4.08 -15.71 -4.34
N ASP A 88 -4.01 -14.49 -3.80
CA ASP A 88 -4.67 -13.31 -4.35
C ASP A 88 -3.69 -12.46 -5.16
N ASN A 89 -4.00 -12.21 -6.42
CA ASN A 89 -3.22 -11.36 -7.31
C ASN A 89 -4.04 -10.22 -7.92
N ARG A 90 -5.18 -9.83 -7.30
CA ARG A 90 -6.06 -8.76 -7.81
C ARG A 90 -5.65 -7.37 -7.39
N GLY A 91 -4.87 -7.26 -6.31
CA GLY A 91 -4.44 -5.98 -5.74
C GLY A 91 -2.94 -5.74 -5.84
N ASN A 92 -2.52 -4.55 -5.43
CA ASN A 92 -1.13 -4.16 -5.34
C ASN A 92 -0.67 -4.07 -3.88
N CYS A 93 0.61 -4.35 -3.63
CA CYS A 93 1.28 -4.05 -2.37
C CYS A 93 2.25 -2.88 -2.55
N GLY A 94 1.84 -1.68 -2.17
CA GLY A 94 2.68 -0.48 -2.28
C GLY A 94 4.03 -0.60 -1.55
N ASN A 95 4.09 -1.32 -0.42
CA ASN A 95 5.35 -1.60 0.24
C ASN A 95 6.28 -2.43 -0.66
N MET A 96 5.76 -3.46 -1.33
CA MET A 96 6.59 -4.26 -2.22
C MET A 96 6.92 -3.54 -3.53
N SER A 97 6.06 -2.62 -3.99
CA SER A 97 6.36 -1.75 -5.13
C SER A 97 7.67 -0.95 -4.93
N SER A 98 8.01 -0.58 -3.66
CA SER A 98 9.27 0.13 -3.38
C SER A 98 10.53 -0.72 -3.59
N ALA A 99 10.41 -2.02 -3.62
CA ALA A 99 11.51 -2.92 -3.86
C ALA A 99 11.72 -3.24 -5.36
N VAL A 100 10.74 -2.93 -6.21
CA VAL A 100 10.79 -3.28 -7.64
C VAL A 100 11.85 -2.47 -8.38
N GLY A 101 11.93 -1.15 -8.15
CA GLY A 101 12.94 -0.29 -8.77
C GLY A 101 14.36 -0.72 -8.43
N PRO A 102 14.74 -0.82 -7.13
CA PRO A 102 16.04 -1.37 -6.73
C PRO A 102 16.34 -2.74 -7.32
N PHE A 103 15.37 -3.67 -7.28
CA PHE A 103 15.54 -5.00 -7.87
C PHE A 103 15.80 -4.93 -9.39
N ALA A 104 15.05 -4.11 -10.12
CA ALA A 104 15.19 -4.00 -11.57
C ALA A 104 16.57 -3.44 -11.98
N ILE A 105 17.09 -2.49 -11.22
CA ILE A 105 18.45 -1.94 -11.44
C ILE A 105 19.50 -3.02 -11.14
N ASP A 106 19.43 -3.67 -9.99
CA ASP A 106 20.44 -4.61 -9.53
C ASP A 106 20.44 -5.95 -10.32
N GLU A 107 19.31 -6.30 -10.97
CA GLU A 107 19.21 -7.43 -11.91
C GLU A 107 19.51 -7.03 -13.37
N GLY A 108 19.85 -5.76 -13.62
CA GLY A 108 20.19 -5.27 -14.96
C GLY A 108 19.02 -5.22 -15.94
N LEU A 109 17.79 -5.14 -15.44
CA LEU A 109 16.59 -4.95 -16.25
C LEU A 109 16.44 -3.48 -16.73
N VAL A 110 17.02 -2.55 -15.98
CA VAL A 110 17.06 -1.12 -16.25
C VAL A 110 18.50 -0.66 -16.14
N GLU A 111 18.93 0.18 -17.09
CA GLU A 111 20.25 0.80 -17.05
C GLU A 111 20.39 1.71 -15.83
N ALA A 112 21.37 1.45 -15.00
CA ALA A 112 21.68 2.26 -13.84
C ALA A 112 22.25 3.61 -14.26
N ARG A 113 21.63 4.71 -13.79
CA ARG A 113 22.09 6.10 -14.00
C ARG A 113 22.30 6.76 -12.66
N GLU A 114 23.47 7.37 -12.49
CA GLU A 114 23.82 8.09 -11.27
C GLU A 114 23.48 9.59 -11.39
N PRO A 115 23.13 10.26 -10.30
CA PRO A 115 22.97 9.74 -8.94
C PRO A 115 21.61 9.07 -8.69
N GLU A 116 20.71 9.09 -9.66
CA GLU A 116 19.34 8.63 -9.52
C GLU A 116 18.83 8.00 -10.81
N THR A 117 18.12 6.88 -10.69
CA THR A 117 17.45 6.19 -11.79
C THR A 117 15.94 6.18 -11.58
N LEU A 118 15.20 6.62 -12.60
CA LEU A 118 13.76 6.49 -12.65
C LEU A 118 13.41 5.15 -13.31
N VAL A 119 12.65 4.32 -12.62
CA VAL A 119 12.13 3.04 -13.11
C VAL A 119 10.62 3.13 -13.26
N ARG A 120 10.11 2.91 -14.46
CA ARG A 120 8.69 2.86 -14.78
C ARG A 120 8.21 1.41 -14.66
N ILE A 121 7.28 1.18 -13.75
CA ILE A 121 6.80 -0.13 -13.36
C ILE A 121 5.34 -0.26 -13.83
N TYR A 122 5.05 -1.18 -14.73
CA TYR A 122 3.67 -1.56 -15.03
C TYR A 122 3.20 -2.60 -14.02
N ASN A 123 2.29 -2.21 -13.14
CA ASN A 123 1.66 -3.15 -12.22
C ASN A 123 0.57 -3.92 -12.95
N THR A 124 0.80 -5.21 -13.18
CA THR A 124 -0.11 -6.08 -13.95
C THR A 124 -1.41 -6.37 -13.23
N ASN A 125 -1.44 -6.26 -11.89
CA ASN A 125 -2.61 -6.49 -11.06
C ASN A 125 -3.64 -5.35 -11.22
N THR A 126 -3.17 -4.11 -11.16
CA THR A 126 -4.02 -2.90 -11.22
C THR A 126 -4.04 -2.25 -12.60
N ARG A 127 -3.17 -2.71 -13.52
CA ARG A 127 -2.98 -2.14 -14.88
C ARG A 127 -2.65 -0.64 -14.84
N ARG A 128 -1.83 -0.25 -13.86
CA ARG A 128 -1.40 1.14 -13.66
C ARG A 128 0.12 1.24 -13.64
N ILE A 129 0.61 2.41 -14.03
CA ILE A 129 2.03 2.73 -13.94
C ILE A 129 2.36 3.22 -12.54
N ILE A 130 3.46 2.73 -12.00
CA ILE A 130 4.10 3.21 -10.80
C ILE A 130 5.50 3.65 -11.20
N THR A 131 5.88 4.87 -10.90
CA THR A 131 7.26 5.33 -11.10
C THR A 131 8.02 5.18 -9.78
N SER A 132 9.21 4.62 -9.86
CA SER A 132 10.12 4.43 -8.72
C SER A 132 11.40 5.21 -8.97
N ARG A 133 11.68 6.21 -8.15
CA ARG A 133 12.90 6.99 -8.20
C ARG A 133 13.85 6.46 -7.14
N VAL A 134 14.99 5.95 -7.59
CA VAL A 134 15.95 5.17 -6.80
C VAL A 134 17.32 5.83 -6.87
N GLN A 135 17.94 6.08 -5.72
CA GLN A 135 19.33 6.53 -5.67
C GLN A 135 20.27 5.41 -6.11
N VAL A 136 21.25 5.75 -6.93
CA VAL A 136 22.19 4.83 -7.54
C VAL A 136 23.61 5.31 -7.29
N LYS A 137 24.49 4.36 -6.95
CA LYS A 137 25.92 4.56 -6.81
C LYS A 137 26.68 3.31 -7.24
N ASP A 138 27.78 3.49 -7.97
CA ASP A 138 28.62 2.40 -8.48
C ASP A 138 27.80 1.37 -9.30
N GLY A 139 26.83 1.88 -10.08
CA GLY A 139 25.95 1.07 -10.95
C GLY A 139 24.93 0.20 -10.21
N ARG A 140 24.69 0.43 -8.91
CA ARG A 140 23.74 -0.31 -8.08
C ARG A 140 22.81 0.59 -7.29
N SER A 141 21.69 0.04 -6.89
CA SER A 141 20.75 0.74 -6.00
C SER A 141 21.38 0.97 -4.63
N CYS A 142 21.23 2.19 -4.10
CA CYS A 142 21.67 2.51 -2.75
C CYS A 142 20.73 1.89 -1.71
N THR A 143 21.30 1.31 -0.64
CA THR A 143 20.55 0.80 0.52
C THR A 143 20.72 1.67 1.76
N GLN A 144 21.87 2.36 1.87
CA GLN A 144 22.18 3.26 2.97
C GLN A 144 21.74 4.68 2.64
N GLY A 145 21.21 5.39 3.63
CA GLY A 145 20.73 6.76 3.54
C GLY A 145 20.11 7.21 4.85
N ASP A 146 19.52 8.37 4.86
CA ASP A 146 18.96 9.05 6.04
C ASP A 146 17.41 9.02 6.08
N ALA A 147 16.77 8.44 5.08
CA ALA A 147 15.32 8.39 5.03
C ALA A 147 14.74 7.49 6.13
N VAL A 148 13.79 8.04 6.89
CA VAL A 148 13.05 7.35 7.94
C VAL A 148 11.68 6.94 7.43
N VAL A 149 11.30 5.68 7.67
CA VAL A 149 9.96 5.17 7.36
C VAL A 149 9.33 4.63 8.63
N CYS A 150 8.20 5.18 9.04
CA CYS A 150 7.50 4.74 10.24
C CYS A 150 7.20 3.24 10.20
N GLY A 151 7.55 2.53 11.29
CA GLY A 151 7.44 1.08 11.39
C GLY A 151 8.60 0.29 10.78
N VAL A 152 9.64 0.96 10.29
CA VAL A 152 10.91 0.36 9.85
C VAL A 152 12.01 0.85 10.78
N PRO A 153 12.73 -0.04 11.50
CA PRO A 153 13.84 0.37 12.34
C PRO A 153 15.01 0.95 11.53
N GLY A 154 15.61 2.04 12.06
CA GLY A 154 16.76 2.70 11.43
C GLY A 154 16.41 3.56 10.23
N THR A 155 17.41 3.85 9.41
CA THR A 155 17.31 4.67 8.21
C THR A 155 17.71 3.87 6.97
N GLY A 156 17.43 4.41 5.78
CA GLY A 156 17.83 3.78 4.51
C GLY A 156 17.81 4.77 3.35
N SER A 157 18.24 4.33 2.18
CA SER A 157 18.16 5.14 0.98
C SER A 157 16.70 5.38 0.59
N PRO A 158 16.32 6.63 0.27
CA PRO A 158 14.96 6.95 -0.14
C PRO A 158 14.60 6.29 -1.48
N VAL A 159 13.41 5.75 -1.54
CA VAL A 159 12.75 5.30 -2.75
C VAL A 159 11.42 6.05 -2.85
N TRP A 160 11.32 6.94 -3.82
CA TRP A 160 10.09 7.68 -4.07
C TRP A 160 9.21 6.90 -5.04
N LEU A 161 8.00 6.59 -4.59
CA LEU A 161 6.99 5.88 -5.40
C LEU A 161 5.88 6.83 -5.77
N SER A 162 5.65 7.03 -7.06
CA SER A 162 4.50 7.75 -7.58
C SER A 162 3.56 6.81 -8.32
N PHE A 163 2.31 6.80 -7.89
CA PHE A 163 1.23 6.04 -8.51
C PHE A 163 0.52 6.97 -9.48
N GLU A 164 0.69 6.70 -10.77
CA GLU A 164 0.14 7.54 -11.84
C GLU A 164 -1.30 7.16 -12.13
N ASN A 165 -2.20 8.15 -12.17
CA ASN A 165 -3.64 7.98 -12.40
C ASN A 165 -4.22 6.79 -11.59
N PRO A 166 -4.06 6.80 -10.25
CA PRO A 166 -4.34 5.64 -9.42
C PRO A 166 -5.83 5.32 -9.27
N GLY A 167 -6.73 6.19 -9.76
CA GLY A 167 -8.17 6.02 -9.64
C GLY A 167 -8.74 4.95 -10.57
N GLY A 168 -9.73 4.18 -10.11
CA GLY A 168 -10.51 3.26 -10.92
C GLY A 168 -9.75 2.03 -11.45
N GLY A 169 -8.73 1.58 -10.75
CA GLY A 169 -7.92 0.43 -11.19
C GLY A 169 -8.72 -0.87 -11.27
N LEU A 170 -9.67 -1.08 -10.38
CA LEU A 170 -10.52 -2.27 -10.32
C LEU A 170 -11.89 -2.03 -10.98
N THR A 171 -12.55 -0.92 -10.63
CA THR A 171 -13.95 -0.67 -11.00
C THR A 171 -14.14 0.24 -12.20
N GLY A 172 -13.06 0.84 -12.68
CA GLY A 172 -13.10 1.85 -13.76
C GLY A 172 -13.49 3.25 -13.30
N LYS A 173 -13.82 3.45 -12.01
CA LYS A 173 -14.23 4.75 -11.43
C LYS A 173 -13.55 4.96 -10.09
N LEU A 174 -13.20 6.22 -9.78
CA LEU A 174 -12.65 6.58 -8.48
C LEU A 174 -13.65 6.27 -7.35
N PHE A 175 -14.91 6.63 -7.55
CA PHE A 175 -16.04 6.30 -6.66
C PHE A 175 -16.94 5.30 -7.40
N PRO A 176 -16.95 4.01 -7.02
CA PRO A 176 -17.62 2.95 -7.79
C PRO A 176 -19.14 3.16 -7.88
N THR A 177 -19.77 3.69 -6.83
CA THR A 177 -21.21 4.03 -6.79
C THR A 177 -21.54 5.36 -7.47
N GLY A 178 -20.54 6.21 -7.68
CA GLY A 178 -20.70 7.61 -8.09
C GLY A 178 -20.92 8.57 -6.91
N ASN A 179 -21.16 8.05 -5.70
CA ASN A 179 -21.32 8.84 -4.49
C ASN A 179 -19.96 8.98 -3.77
N LYS A 180 -19.75 10.10 -3.10
CA LYS A 180 -18.60 10.35 -2.22
C LYS A 180 -18.81 9.75 -0.84
N THR A 181 -20.09 9.71 -0.40
CA THR A 181 -20.52 9.03 0.81
C THR A 181 -21.72 8.15 0.49
N ASP A 182 -21.60 6.88 0.83
CA ASP A 182 -22.68 5.88 0.83
C ASP A 182 -23.07 5.56 2.27
N TYR A 183 -24.18 4.84 2.47
CA TYR A 183 -24.68 4.47 3.77
C TYR A 183 -24.88 2.96 3.86
N PHE A 184 -24.21 2.34 4.81
CA PHE A 184 -24.33 0.90 5.05
C PHE A 184 -25.28 0.60 6.21
N ALA A 185 -26.34 -0.15 5.91
CA ALA A 185 -27.29 -0.61 6.92
C ALA A 185 -26.63 -1.66 7.83
N ILE A 186 -26.42 -1.31 9.10
CA ILE A 186 -25.81 -2.17 10.10
C ILE A 186 -26.88 -2.52 11.14
N PRO A 187 -27.24 -3.80 11.34
CA PRO A 187 -28.25 -4.19 12.31
C PRO A 187 -27.94 -3.69 13.72
N GLY A 188 -28.97 -3.11 14.37
CA GLY A 188 -28.88 -2.64 15.75
C GLY A 188 -28.19 -1.28 15.94
N ARG A 189 -27.94 -0.54 14.86
CA ARG A 189 -27.39 0.82 14.90
C ARG A 189 -27.89 1.64 13.72
N GLU A 190 -27.63 2.95 13.75
CA GLU A 190 -27.86 3.84 12.61
C GLU A 190 -27.02 3.42 11.40
N ASP A 191 -27.48 3.77 10.21
CA ASP A 191 -26.75 3.53 8.98
C ASP A 191 -25.36 4.19 9.04
N LEU A 192 -24.33 3.42 8.73
CA LEU A 192 -22.95 3.86 8.81
C LEU A 192 -22.55 4.60 7.53
N PRO A 193 -22.20 5.91 7.63
CA PRO A 193 -21.67 6.65 6.49
C PRO A 193 -20.29 6.12 6.11
N VAL A 194 -20.08 5.80 4.84
CA VAL A 194 -18.81 5.27 4.31
C VAL A 194 -18.42 5.97 3.01
N THR A 195 -17.14 6.10 2.76
CA THR A 195 -16.61 6.44 1.43
C THR A 195 -16.01 5.18 0.82
N LEU A 196 -16.53 4.80 -0.36
CA LEU A 196 -15.96 3.72 -1.18
C LEU A 196 -15.09 4.37 -2.25
N ILE A 197 -13.78 4.11 -2.21
CA ILE A 197 -12.82 4.72 -3.13
C ILE A 197 -11.91 3.67 -3.74
N ASP A 198 -11.87 3.60 -5.07
CA ASP A 198 -10.96 2.76 -5.84
C ASP A 198 -9.77 3.62 -6.29
N CYS A 199 -8.73 3.68 -5.44
CA CYS A 199 -7.55 4.49 -5.68
C CYS A 199 -6.30 3.74 -5.21
N ALA A 200 -5.43 3.38 -6.12
CA ALA A 200 -4.31 2.47 -5.97
C ALA A 200 -4.72 1.03 -5.55
N ASN A 201 -5.67 0.91 -4.64
CA ASN A 201 -6.45 -0.29 -4.30
C ASN A 201 -7.85 0.14 -3.82
N PRO A 202 -8.85 -0.75 -3.85
CA PRO A 202 -10.15 -0.51 -3.25
C PRO A 202 -10.06 -0.30 -1.74
N VAL A 203 -10.66 0.78 -1.25
CA VAL A 203 -10.69 1.13 0.17
C VAL A 203 -12.11 1.54 0.57
N VAL A 204 -12.56 1.09 1.73
CA VAL A 204 -13.73 1.63 2.41
C VAL A 204 -13.27 2.43 3.62
N LEU A 205 -13.72 3.68 3.71
CA LEU A 205 -13.42 4.58 4.82
C LEU A 205 -14.69 4.84 5.63
N PHE A 206 -14.58 4.91 6.95
CA PHE A 206 -15.63 5.40 7.84
C PHE A 206 -15.03 6.16 9.02
N ARG A 207 -15.83 7.05 9.64
CA ARG A 207 -15.36 7.83 10.79
C ARG A 207 -15.35 6.97 12.06
N ALA A 208 -14.30 7.13 12.87
CA ALA A 208 -14.17 6.44 14.14
C ALA A 208 -15.37 6.70 15.06
N ALA A 209 -15.83 7.96 15.12
CA ALA A 209 -16.97 8.37 15.94
C ALA A 209 -18.26 7.61 15.59
N ASP A 210 -18.52 7.36 14.30
CA ASP A 210 -19.72 6.63 13.84
C ASP A 210 -19.68 5.15 14.25
N ALA A 211 -18.48 4.63 14.58
CA ALA A 211 -18.28 3.27 15.08
C ALA A 211 -18.14 3.20 16.62
N GLY A 212 -18.28 4.31 17.34
CA GLY A 212 -18.09 4.39 18.79
C GLY A 212 -16.62 4.26 19.20
N LEU A 213 -15.70 4.73 18.36
CA LEU A 213 -14.25 4.72 18.57
C LEU A 213 -13.71 6.15 18.69
N THR A 214 -12.56 6.29 19.32
CA THR A 214 -11.80 7.55 19.35
C THR A 214 -11.00 7.78 18.09
N GLY A 215 -10.54 6.69 17.43
CA GLY A 215 -9.62 6.72 16.29
C GLY A 215 -8.15 6.59 16.69
N THR A 216 -7.86 6.51 18.00
CA THR A 216 -6.50 6.36 18.54
C THR A 216 -6.22 4.97 19.09
N GLU A 217 -7.18 4.07 19.03
CA GLU A 217 -7.06 2.69 19.51
C GLU A 217 -5.91 1.96 18.82
N LEU A 218 -5.32 1.03 19.55
CA LEU A 218 -4.24 0.15 19.10
C LEU A 218 -4.68 -1.32 19.11
N THR A 219 -3.80 -2.21 19.56
CA THR A 219 -4.00 -3.66 19.52
C THR A 219 -5.20 -4.16 20.31
N SER A 220 -5.76 -3.36 21.21
CA SER A 220 -7.03 -3.67 21.90
C SER A 220 -8.20 -3.95 20.95
N LEU A 221 -8.18 -3.36 19.73
CA LEU A 221 -9.17 -3.64 18.70
C LEU A 221 -9.16 -5.10 18.24
N ASN A 222 -8.01 -5.78 18.32
CA ASN A 222 -7.86 -7.16 17.84
C ASN A 222 -8.65 -8.19 18.68
N SER A 223 -9.10 -7.82 19.87
CA SER A 223 -9.90 -8.67 20.78
C SER A 223 -11.33 -8.18 20.97
N ARG A 224 -11.70 -7.04 20.37
CA ARG A 224 -13.06 -6.48 20.47
C ARG A 224 -13.97 -7.15 19.45
N LYS A 225 -14.77 -8.11 19.89
CA LYS A 225 -15.67 -8.88 19.02
C LYS A 225 -16.68 -8.00 18.29
N ASP A 226 -17.32 -7.06 18.99
CA ASP A 226 -18.28 -6.08 18.42
C ASP A 226 -17.65 -5.29 17.26
N PHE A 227 -16.41 -4.89 17.40
CA PHE A 227 -15.67 -4.17 16.40
C PHE A 227 -15.24 -5.09 15.22
N ILE A 228 -14.76 -6.29 15.50
CA ILE A 228 -14.37 -7.27 14.48
C ILE A 228 -15.57 -7.63 13.59
N ASP A 229 -16.75 -7.86 14.21
CA ASP A 229 -17.99 -8.18 13.51
C ASP A 229 -18.44 -6.99 12.65
N LEU A 230 -18.34 -5.75 13.17
CA LEU A 230 -18.63 -4.53 12.40
C LEU A 230 -17.71 -4.40 11.17
N VAL A 231 -16.41 -4.48 11.39
CA VAL A 231 -15.42 -4.34 10.29
C VAL A 231 -15.59 -5.46 9.27
N GLY A 232 -15.83 -6.69 9.70
CA GLY A 232 -16.09 -7.82 8.81
C GLY A 232 -17.29 -7.56 7.90
N ARG A 233 -18.38 -7.03 8.46
CA ARG A 233 -19.58 -6.66 7.70
C ARG A 233 -19.34 -5.51 6.75
N VAL A 234 -18.75 -4.40 7.23
CA VAL A 234 -18.41 -3.23 6.40
C VAL A 234 -17.53 -3.61 5.23
N ARG A 235 -16.50 -4.42 5.51
CA ARG A 235 -15.58 -4.93 4.48
C ARG A 235 -16.29 -5.83 3.48
N GLY A 236 -17.20 -6.70 3.95
CA GLY A 236 -18.00 -7.60 3.11
C GLY A 236 -18.89 -6.80 2.16
N MET A 237 -19.66 -5.84 2.69
CA MET A 237 -20.55 -4.99 1.88
C MET A 237 -19.75 -4.17 0.86
N ALA A 238 -18.61 -3.62 1.27
CA ALA A 238 -17.71 -2.92 0.34
C ALA A 238 -17.17 -3.88 -0.75
N ALA A 239 -16.76 -5.10 -0.38
CA ALA A 239 -16.29 -6.09 -1.35
C ALA A 239 -17.35 -6.43 -2.41
N GLN A 240 -18.61 -6.49 -2.02
CA GLN A 240 -19.72 -6.69 -2.96
C GLN A 240 -19.86 -5.51 -3.92
N VAL A 241 -19.78 -4.28 -3.45
CA VAL A 241 -19.86 -3.08 -4.31
C VAL A 241 -18.66 -3.00 -5.26
N PHE A 242 -17.47 -3.36 -4.80
CA PHE A 242 -16.26 -3.42 -5.65
C PHE A 242 -16.22 -4.60 -6.61
N GLY A 243 -17.22 -5.51 -6.59
CA GLY A 243 -17.24 -6.71 -7.44
C GLY A 243 -16.21 -7.77 -7.05
N LEU A 244 -15.73 -7.75 -5.81
CA LEU A 244 -14.77 -8.72 -5.27
C LEU A 244 -15.44 -9.98 -4.73
N ALA A 245 -16.72 -9.89 -4.41
CA ALA A 245 -17.59 -10.99 -4.01
C ALA A 245 -19.03 -10.71 -4.47
N ASP A 246 -19.80 -11.77 -4.82
CA ASP A 246 -21.20 -11.62 -5.24
C ASP A 246 -22.12 -11.27 -4.07
N ARG A 247 -21.77 -11.77 -2.89
CA ARG A 247 -22.48 -11.54 -1.63
C ARG A 247 -21.48 -11.11 -0.57
N TRP A 248 -21.89 -10.22 0.31
CA TRP A 248 -21.02 -9.68 1.37
C TRP A 248 -20.53 -10.78 2.35
N GLU A 249 -21.35 -11.81 2.61
CA GLU A 249 -21.02 -12.95 3.49
C GLU A 249 -19.86 -13.79 2.96
N ASP A 250 -19.73 -13.85 1.64
CA ASP A 250 -18.69 -14.66 0.97
C ASP A 250 -17.34 -13.92 0.89
N ALA A 251 -17.32 -12.62 1.20
CA ALA A 251 -16.15 -11.79 1.00
C ALA A 251 -14.92 -12.27 1.79
N ALA A 252 -15.11 -12.80 3.00
CA ALA A 252 -14.01 -13.31 3.83
C ALA A 252 -13.25 -14.45 3.16
N ALA A 253 -13.95 -15.31 2.40
CA ALA A 253 -13.35 -16.42 1.68
C ALA A 253 -12.87 -16.06 0.27
N LYS A 254 -13.62 -15.17 -0.44
CA LYS A 254 -13.33 -14.82 -1.84
C LYS A 254 -12.36 -13.66 -2.02
N SER A 255 -12.17 -12.82 -1.01
CA SER A 255 -11.31 -11.65 -1.06
C SER A 255 -10.66 -11.38 0.30
N THR A 256 -9.63 -12.15 0.63
CA THR A 256 -8.97 -12.11 1.93
C THR A 256 -8.12 -10.86 2.13
N TYR A 257 -7.66 -10.23 1.02
CA TYR A 257 -6.75 -9.09 1.02
C TYR A 257 -7.44 -7.74 0.81
N MET A 258 -8.50 -7.68 -0.01
CA MET A 258 -9.22 -6.45 -0.37
C MET A 258 -10.73 -6.56 -0.05
N PRO A 259 -11.44 -5.41 0.05
CA PRO A 259 -10.92 -4.05 0.14
C PRO A 259 -10.19 -3.79 1.46
N PHE A 260 -9.34 -2.75 1.50
CA PHE A 260 -8.81 -2.25 2.76
C PHE A 260 -9.90 -1.49 3.53
N VAL A 261 -9.84 -1.57 4.84
CA VAL A 261 -10.68 -0.78 5.72
C VAL A 261 -9.84 0.30 6.37
N GLY A 262 -10.24 1.55 6.19
CA GLY A 262 -9.67 2.71 6.85
C GLY A 262 -10.67 3.35 7.80
N ILE A 263 -10.25 3.53 9.05
CA ILE A 263 -11.02 4.23 10.09
C ILE A 263 -10.37 5.59 10.25
N VAL A 264 -11.12 6.67 10.04
CA VAL A 264 -10.59 8.03 10.05
C VAL A 264 -11.18 8.86 11.18
N SER A 265 -10.38 9.76 11.74
CA SER A 265 -10.80 10.70 12.78
C SER A 265 -10.03 12.02 12.66
N PRO A 266 -10.49 13.10 13.30
CA PRO A 266 -9.71 14.33 13.37
C PRO A 266 -8.32 14.10 13.96
N PRO A 267 -7.34 14.99 13.71
CA PRO A 267 -6.04 14.95 14.35
C PRO A 267 -6.15 14.90 15.88
N GLN A 268 -5.43 13.94 16.49
CA GLN A 268 -5.42 13.72 17.93
C GLN A 268 -4.02 13.33 18.40
N THR A 269 -3.65 13.74 19.59
CA THR A 269 -2.42 13.25 20.25
C THR A 269 -2.65 11.84 20.78
N TYR A 270 -1.75 10.90 20.44
CA TYR A 270 -1.81 9.52 20.91
C TYR A 270 -0.40 8.93 21.08
N LYS A 271 -0.31 7.76 21.70
CA LYS A 271 0.91 6.95 21.69
C LYS A 271 0.84 5.92 20.56
N ASP A 272 1.93 5.81 19.79
CA ASP A 272 2.05 4.77 18.76
C ASP A 272 2.31 3.37 19.36
N MET A 273 2.45 2.36 18.53
CA MET A 273 2.70 0.98 18.97
C MET A 273 4.10 0.79 19.59
N ASP A 274 5.01 1.73 19.41
CA ASP A 274 6.34 1.74 20.03
C ASP A 274 6.37 2.57 21.34
N GLY A 275 5.22 3.19 21.71
CA GLY A 275 5.08 4.01 22.91
C GLY A 275 5.48 5.46 22.71
N ASN A 276 5.89 5.87 21.51
CA ASN A 276 6.24 7.27 21.20
C ASN A 276 4.98 8.12 21.13
N GLN A 277 5.09 9.36 21.62
CA GLN A 277 3.99 10.32 21.51
C GLN A 277 3.95 10.91 20.11
N VAL A 278 2.77 10.82 19.47
CA VAL A 278 2.46 11.42 18.18
C VAL A 278 1.51 12.57 18.42
N GLU A 279 1.96 13.79 18.12
CA GLU A 279 1.21 15.01 18.40
C GLU A 279 0.12 15.25 17.34
N ALA A 280 -1.05 15.75 17.76
CA ALA A 280 -2.13 16.16 16.86
C ALA A 280 -1.65 17.18 15.82
N GLY A 281 -0.69 18.02 16.17
CA GLY A 281 -0.07 19.02 15.28
C GLY A 281 0.72 18.42 14.12
N SER A 282 1.17 17.16 14.24
CA SER A 282 2.02 16.51 13.24
C SER A 282 1.25 15.77 12.14
N MET A 283 -0.08 15.82 12.14
CA MET A 283 -0.91 15.10 11.15
C MET A 283 -2.11 15.93 10.71
N ASP A 284 -2.67 15.58 9.56
CA ASP A 284 -3.90 16.15 9.00
C ASP A 284 -5.10 15.25 9.21
N VAL A 285 -4.90 13.94 9.26
CA VAL A 285 -5.93 12.93 9.54
C VAL A 285 -5.32 11.87 10.46
N CYS A 286 -6.03 11.52 11.54
CA CYS A 286 -5.70 10.32 12.31
C CYS A 286 -6.43 9.13 11.69
N CYS A 287 -5.73 8.02 11.46
CA CYS A 287 -6.30 6.86 10.78
C CYS A 287 -5.82 5.53 11.34
N ARG A 288 -6.65 4.50 11.19
CA ARG A 288 -6.34 3.10 11.50
C ARG A 288 -6.75 2.23 10.33
N SER A 289 -5.97 1.21 10.02
CA SER A 289 -6.34 0.20 9.04
C SER A 289 -6.51 -1.15 9.71
N PHE A 290 -7.60 -1.82 9.36
CA PHE A 290 -7.96 -3.12 9.91
C PHE A 290 -8.45 -4.03 8.78
N ILE A 291 -7.96 -5.26 8.72
CA ILE A 291 -8.49 -6.32 7.84
C ILE A 291 -8.97 -7.46 8.73
N THR A 292 -8.06 -8.28 9.24
CA THR A 292 -8.30 -9.30 10.26
C THR A 292 -7.73 -8.88 11.62
N ARG A 293 -6.78 -7.95 11.60
CA ARG A 293 -6.15 -7.31 12.76
C ARG A 293 -5.74 -5.88 12.42
N LEU A 294 -5.46 -5.08 13.43
CA LEU A 294 -4.92 -3.74 13.27
C LEU A 294 -3.57 -3.80 12.54
N HIS A 295 -3.45 -3.05 11.47
CA HIS A 295 -2.18 -2.90 10.75
C HIS A 295 -1.27 -1.93 11.50
N ARG A 296 0.00 -2.33 11.77
CA ARG A 296 0.97 -1.49 12.47
C ARG A 296 1.23 -0.16 11.76
N ALA A 297 1.48 -0.21 10.45
CA ALA A 297 1.54 0.97 9.59
C ALA A 297 0.19 1.13 8.87
N TYR A 298 0.01 2.23 8.14
CA TYR A 298 -1.13 2.35 7.24
C TYR A 298 -0.70 1.83 5.85
N PRO A 299 -1.46 0.93 5.20
CA PRO A 299 -1.08 0.39 3.89
C PRO A 299 -0.94 1.51 2.86
N ILE A 300 0.09 1.46 2.02
CA ILE A 300 0.42 2.56 1.08
C ILE A 300 -0.72 2.89 0.12
N ALA A 301 -1.33 1.86 -0.47
CA ALA A 301 -2.48 2.08 -1.34
C ALA A 301 -3.64 2.74 -0.58
N ALA A 302 -3.90 2.32 0.67
CA ALA A 302 -4.89 2.96 1.52
C ALA A 302 -4.47 4.38 1.93
N SER A 303 -3.15 4.66 2.10
CA SER A 303 -2.70 6.03 2.40
C SER A 303 -2.97 6.98 1.24
N ILE A 304 -2.72 6.55 0.00
CA ILE A 304 -3.01 7.36 -1.19
C ILE A 304 -4.53 7.59 -1.31
N ALA A 305 -5.33 6.54 -1.17
CA ALA A 305 -6.79 6.63 -1.22
C ALA A 305 -7.35 7.56 -0.13
N THR A 306 -6.86 7.43 1.13
CA THR A 306 -7.31 8.25 2.25
C THR A 306 -6.86 9.70 2.08
N ALA A 307 -5.63 9.96 1.64
CA ALA A 307 -5.15 11.30 1.37
C ALA A 307 -5.91 11.97 0.22
N ALA A 308 -6.24 11.22 -0.83
CA ALA A 308 -7.09 11.69 -1.92
C ALA A 308 -8.51 12.01 -1.42
N ALA A 309 -9.12 11.11 -0.65
CA ALA A 309 -10.43 11.33 -0.06
C ALA A 309 -10.43 12.56 0.88
N ALA A 310 -9.36 12.78 1.65
CA ALA A 310 -9.24 13.95 2.53
C ALA A 310 -9.24 15.29 1.78
N LYS A 311 -8.92 15.28 0.47
CA LYS A 311 -8.99 16.49 -0.40
C LYS A 311 -10.34 16.66 -1.10
N ILE A 312 -11.13 15.60 -1.26
CA ILE A 312 -12.35 15.60 -2.06
C ILE A 312 -13.55 15.84 -1.14
N ALA A 313 -14.17 17.01 -1.28
CA ALA A 313 -15.34 17.40 -0.47
C ALA A 313 -16.49 16.38 -0.61
N GLY A 314 -17.15 16.10 0.52
CA GLY A 314 -18.26 15.15 0.60
C GLY A 314 -17.84 13.72 0.94
N THR A 315 -16.56 13.43 1.12
CA THR A 315 -16.08 12.15 1.65
C THR A 315 -15.96 12.19 3.17
N VAL A 316 -16.08 11.02 3.83
CA VAL A 316 -15.93 10.93 5.29
C VAL A 316 -14.53 11.31 5.78
N ALA A 317 -13.50 11.17 4.94
CA ALA A 317 -12.15 11.60 5.28
C ALA A 317 -12.00 13.12 5.22
N TYR A 318 -12.62 13.78 4.25
CA TYR A 318 -12.64 15.23 4.14
C TYR A 318 -13.30 15.89 5.36
N ASP A 319 -14.37 15.29 5.89
CA ASP A 319 -15.10 15.81 7.05
C ASP A 319 -14.24 15.89 8.32
N VAL A 320 -13.25 15.00 8.45
CA VAL A 320 -12.40 14.91 9.65
C VAL A 320 -10.99 15.46 9.43
N ALA A 321 -10.61 15.73 8.17
CA ALA A 321 -9.28 16.24 7.86
C ALA A 321 -9.08 17.67 8.39
N ARG A 322 -7.88 17.94 8.91
CA ARG A 322 -7.45 19.31 9.17
C ARG A 322 -7.45 20.07 7.85
N ARG A 323 -8.11 21.22 7.82
CA ARG A 323 -8.02 22.15 6.71
C ARG A 323 -6.84 23.08 6.97
N PRO A 324 -5.91 23.26 6.04
CA PRO A 324 -4.97 24.37 6.14
C PRO A 324 -5.80 25.65 6.23
N GLU A 325 -5.53 26.47 7.24
CA GLU A 325 -6.04 27.85 7.22
C GLU A 325 -5.49 28.50 5.94
N GLU A 326 -6.35 29.09 5.13
CA GLU A 326 -5.94 29.80 3.93
C GLU A 326 -4.90 30.85 4.33
N GLY A 327 -3.66 30.66 3.89
CA GLY A 327 -2.55 31.59 4.10
C GLY A 327 -1.50 31.22 5.15
N LYS A 328 -1.67 30.15 5.93
CA LYS A 328 -0.59 29.59 6.77
C LYS A 328 -0.19 28.21 6.23
N GLY A 329 0.95 28.17 5.55
CA GLY A 329 1.64 26.90 5.36
C GLY A 329 1.92 26.24 6.72
N PRO A 330 2.05 24.91 6.81
CA PRO A 330 2.36 24.25 8.06
C PRO A 330 3.63 24.90 8.63
N GLU A 331 3.56 25.43 9.85
CA GLU A 331 4.77 25.80 10.59
C GLU A 331 5.66 24.56 10.60
N ALA A 332 6.89 24.73 10.13
CA ALA A 332 7.89 23.68 10.04
C ALA A 332 8.30 23.24 11.46
N GLY A 333 7.40 22.51 12.13
CA GLY A 333 7.61 21.76 13.35
C GLY A 333 8.11 20.39 12.99
N ALA A 334 9.41 20.29 12.85
CA ALA A 334 10.31 19.16 13.05
C ALA A 334 9.74 17.74 12.92
N LEU A 335 9.30 17.35 11.71
CA LEU A 335 9.72 16.07 11.14
C LEU A 335 11.02 16.36 10.36
N PRO A 336 12.04 15.47 10.40
CA PRO A 336 13.23 15.69 9.57
C PRO A 336 12.75 15.92 8.14
N ALA A 337 13.26 16.97 7.52
CA ALA A 337 12.87 17.42 6.19
C ALA A 337 13.01 16.25 5.22
N ASP A 338 11.90 15.62 4.87
CA ASP A 338 11.83 14.79 3.67
C ASP A 338 12.21 15.73 2.52
N GLY A 339 13.38 15.49 1.92
CA GLY A 339 13.99 16.42 0.99
C GLY A 339 12.99 16.93 -0.02
N ALA A 340 12.89 18.25 -0.11
CA ALA A 340 12.06 18.91 -1.11
C ALA A 340 12.35 18.30 -2.48
N VAL A 341 11.32 17.83 -3.16
CA VAL A 341 11.44 17.33 -4.53
C VAL A 341 11.69 18.51 -5.45
N THR A 342 12.96 18.91 -5.56
CA THR A 342 13.42 19.81 -6.62
C THR A 342 14.14 18.96 -7.66
N GLY A 343 13.40 18.46 -8.64
CA GLY A 343 13.94 17.82 -9.85
C GLY A 343 13.37 18.46 -11.10
N PRO A 344 14.13 18.56 -12.21
CA PRO A 344 13.67 19.25 -13.40
C PRO A 344 12.47 18.54 -14.03
N GLU A 345 11.42 19.31 -14.24
CA GLU A 345 10.24 18.94 -15.02
C GLU A 345 10.59 18.83 -16.50
N ALA A 346 11.06 17.69 -16.95
CA ALA A 346 11.25 17.46 -18.39
C ALA A 346 10.11 16.60 -18.94
N GLY A 347 9.22 17.22 -19.72
CA GLY A 347 8.30 16.51 -20.61
C GLY A 347 6.87 16.30 -20.14
N ARG A 348 6.28 17.21 -19.36
CA ARG A 348 4.83 17.20 -19.09
C ARG A 348 4.06 17.89 -20.22
N PRO A 349 2.96 17.29 -20.76
CA PRO A 349 1.95 18.08 -21.42
C PRO A 349 1.30 19.02 -20.38
N GLU A 350 1.03 20.26 -20.74
CA GLU A 350 0.32 21.25 -19.93
C GLU A 350 -1.08 20.72 -19.58
N LEU A 351 -1.19 20.04 -18.43
CA LEU A 351 -2.47 19.74 -17.79
C LEU A 351 -2.90 20.98 -16.99
N GLN A 352 -4.17 21.36 -17.15
CA GLN A 352 -4.84 22.42 -16.38
C GLN A 352 -4.43 22.33 -14.92
N ALA A 353 -4.14 23.48 -14.28
CA ALA A 353 -3.56 23.64 -12.96
C ALA A 353 -3.87 22.49 -11.98
N SER A 354 -2.93 21.56 -11.84
CA SER A 354 -3.00 20.49 -10.86
C SER A 354 -2.62 21.05 -9.49
N SER A 355 -3.40 20.76 -8.45
CA SER A 355 -3.07 21.17 -7.09
C SER A 355 -2.38 20.02 -6.35
N ALA A 356 -1.05 20.03 -6.31
CA ALA A 356 -0.29 19.14 -5.45
C ALA A 356 -0.42 19.61 -3.99
N SER A 357 -0.75 18.69 -3.09
CA SER A 357 -0.71 18.97 -1.64
C SER A 357 -0.23 17.76 -0.87
N ARG A 358 0.48 18.03 0.21
CA ARG A 358 0.96 17.05 1.17
C ARG A 358 -0.11 16.84 2.22
N ILE A 359 -0.50 15.59 2.46
CA ILE A 359 -1.39 15.15 3.53
C ILE A 359 -0.61 14.22 4.46
N ILE A 360 -0.61 14.51 5.73
CA ILE A 360 0.05 13.68 6.74
C ILE A 360 -0.97 12.85 7.47
N LEU A 361 -0.81 11.54 7.38
CA LEU A 361 -1.67 10.54 8.01
C LEU A 361 -1.02 10.02 9.29
N GLY A 362 -1.65 10.25 10.45
CA GLY A 362 -1.23 9.68 11.73
C GLY A 362 -1.81 8.28 11.91
N HIS A 363 -0.98 7.25 12.13
CA HIS A 363 -1.42 5.85 12.21
C HIS A 363 -0.74 5.11 13.38
N ALA A 364 -1.09 3.84 13.59
CA ALA A 364 -0.63 3.06 14.74
C ALA A 364 0.89 2.98 14.92
N GLY A 365 1.68 3.13 13.88
CA GLY A 365 3.16 3.14 13.93
C GLY A 365 3.78 4.51 13.68
N GLY A 366 3.06 5.61 13.87
CA GLY A 366 3.58 6.98 13.67
C GLY A 366 2.86 7.75 12.56
N CYS A 367 3.59 8.48 11.72
CA CYS A 367 3.02 9.29 10.64
C CYS A 367 3.57 8.88 9.27
N THR A 368 2.75 9.07 8.23
CA THR A 368 3.16 8.92 6.83
C THR A 368 2.69 10.13 6.04
N ALA A 369 3.62 10.81 5.37
CA ALA A 369 3.30 11.86 4.42
C ALA A 369 2.95 11.25 3.05
N VAL A 370 1.92 11.78 2.43
CA VAL A 370 1.46 11.42 1.08
C VAL A 370 1.31 12.72 0.30
N GLU A 371 1.99 12.83 -0.81
CA GLU A 371 1.74 13.91 -1.77
C GLU A 371 0.64 13.45 -2.72
N VAL A 372 -0.43 14.21 -2.83
CA VAL A 372 -1.57 13.93 -3.73
C VAL A 372 -1.76 15.09 -4.68
N GLU A 373 -1.71 14.78 -5.96
CA GLU A 373 -2.01 15.70 -7.04
C GLU A 373 -3.40 15.38 -7.60
N THR A 374 -4.27 16.38 -7.66
CA THR A 374 -5.63 16.22 -8.16
C THR A 374 -5.93 17.24 -9.26
N ALA A 375 -6.72 16.84 -10.26
CA ALA A 375 -7.30 17.71 -11.28
C ALA A 375 -8.84 17.60 -11.14
N GLY A 376 -9.45 18.60 -10.50
CA GLY A 376 -10.84 18.48 -10.05
C GLY A 376 -11.00 17.34 -9.05
N GLU A 377 -11.87 16.39 -9.37
CA GLU A 377 -12.12 15.19 -8.55
C GLU A 377 -11.23 13.99 -8.94
N GLU A 378 -10.46 14.10 -10.00
CA GLU A 378 -9.56 13.03 -10.43
C GLU A 378 -8.24 13.09 -9.67
N VAL A 379 -7.74 11.93 -9.28
CA VAL A 379 -6.42 11.77 -8.68
C VAL A 379 -5.41 11.50 -9.79
N VAL A 380 -4.58 12.51 -10.09
CA VAL A 380 -3.56 12.44 -11.14
C VAL A 380 -2.36 11.63 -10.65
N ARG A 381 -1.96 11.83 -9.41
CA ARG A 381 -0.79 11.17 -8.83
C ARG A 381 -0.88 11.09 -7.32
N GLY A 382 -0.37 9.97 -6.77
CA GLY A 382 -0.11 9.83 -5.34
C GLY A 382 1.34 9.41 -5.11
N THR A 383 2.12 10.21 -4.37
CA THR A 383 3.55 9.94 -4.14
C THR A 383 3.83 9.69 -2.65
N VAL A 384 4.64 8.67 -2.37
CA VAL A 384 5.08 8.31 -1.02
C VAL A 384 6.56 7.98 -0.98
N LEU A 385 7.21 8.32 0.12
CA LEU A 385 8.58 7.92 0.42
C LEU A 385 8.60 6.54 1.07
N ARG A 386 9.49 5.66 0.62
CA ARG A 386 9.79 4.37 1.24
C ARG A 386 11.30 4.10 1.22
N THR A 387 11.69 2.98 1.83
CA THR A 387 13.05 2.43 1.74
C THR A 387 12.95 0.95 1.38
N ALA A 388 13.94 0.43 0.67
CA ALA A 388 14.04 -0.97 0.34
C ALA A 388 15.44 -1.50 0.68
N CYS A 389 15.54 -2.81 0.90
CA CYS A 389 16.81 -3.46 1.17
C CYS A 389 16.76 -4.91 0.70
N ILE A 390 17.70 -5.30 -0.16
CA ILE A 390 17.92 -6.70 -0.49
C ILE A 390 18.51 -7.38 0.74
N ILE A 391 17.85 -8.42 1.22
CA ILE A 391 18.25 -9.18 2.41
C ILE A 391 19.13 -10.38 1.98
N MET A 392 18.69 -11.07 0.92
CA MET A 392 19.34 -12.27 0.45
C MET A 392 19.07 -12.46 -1.05
N LYS A 393 20.07 -12.95 -1.77
CA LYS A 393 19.95 -13.45 -3.15
C LYS A 393 20.51 -14.86 -3.20
N GLY A 394 19.80 -15.79 -3.81
CA GLY A 394 20.22 -17.18 -3.86
C GLY A 394 19.26 -18.08 -4.64
N ILE A 395 19.35 -19.36 -4.34
CA ILE A 395 18.51 -20.39 -4.94
C ILE A 395 17.61 -21.00 -3.87
N LEU A 396 16.33 -20.95 -4.10
CA LEU A 396 15.33 -21.61 -3.27
C LEU A 396 15.07 -23.02 -3.83
N TRP A 397 15.12 -24.03 -2.98
CA TRP A 397 14.79 -25.41 -3.33
C TRP A 397 13.32 -25.67 -2.98
N VAL A 398 12.48 -25.80 -4.01
CA VAL A 398 11.04 -26.01 -3.86
C VAL A 398 10.73 -27.48 -4.14
N GLU A 399 9.87 -28.09 -3.31
CA GLU A 399 9.34 -29.43 -3.55
C GLU A 399 8.52 -29.46 -4.85
N GLU A 400 8.69 -30.52 -5.64
CA GLU A 400 7.92 -30.75 -6.88
C GLU A 400 6.50 -31.22 -6.60
#